data_ec2f02e3306d52c9842d9317aef38088
#
_entry.id   ec2f02e3306d52c9842d9317aef38088
#
_cell.length_a   1.000
_cell.length_b   1.000
_cell.length_c   1.000
_cell.angle_alpha   90.00
_cell.angle_beta   90.00
_cell.angle_gamma   90.00
#
_symmetry.space_group_name_H-M   'P 1'
#
loop_
_entity.id
_entity.type
_entity.pdbx_description
1 polymer ?
#
loop_
_entity_poly.entity_id
_entity_poly.type
_entity_poly.pdbx_seq_one_letter_code
_entity_poly.pdbx_strand_id
1 'polypeptide(L)'
;DAWILAAIGYLIPLHNGSLFMLGYIFNFLMVSAVYMIIYAVILGILDPRLFSLLPKEFRMRWKVAVGVPLLFIVLSLSIIAFTGQIIIEPLVTAGALVVLLIIFWVYAKVVEKYAFRKKIPVSKLKAGDVLEKMIWRGITADEVKEIRKNKQFVTIKEGVRFVPVFPITLVVTLLYGNLFFVLLG
;
A
#
# COMPACT_ATOMS: atom_id res chain seq x y z
N ASP A 1 -11.31 -11.46 -5.05
CA ASP A 1 -10.12 -11.86 -4.24
C ASP A 1 -10.44 -13.00 -3.28
N ALA A 2 -11.61 -13.00 -2.61
CA ALA A 2 -12.02 -14.09 -1.69
C ALA A 2 -12.07 -15.46 -2.38
N TRP A 3 -12.54 -15.52 -3.63
CA TRP A 3 -12.60 -16.78 -4.41
C TRP A 3 -11.22 -17.35 -4.73
N ILE A 4 -10.23 -16.49 -4.97
CA ILE A 4 -8.85 -16.92 -5.21
C ILE A 4 -8.26 -17.53 -3.94
N LEU A 5 -8.46 -16.88 -2.80
CA LEU A 5 -8.03 -17.43 -1.48
C LEU A 5 -8.73 -18.76 -1.16
N ALA A 6 -10.03 -18.85 -1.43
CA ALA A 6 -10.78 -20.09 -1.25
C ALA A 6 -10.26 -21.22 -2.16
N ALA A 7 -9.96 -20.92 -3.43
CA ALA A 7 -9.40 -21.88 -4.37
C ALA A 7 -8.01 -22.37 -3.92
N ILE A 8 -7.13 -21.47 -3.48
CA ILE A 8 -5.80 -21.83 -2.94
C ILE A 8 -5.95 -22.71 -1.70
N GLY A 9 -6.84 -22.34 -0.77
CA GLY A 9 -7.12 -23.11 0.44
C GLY A 9 -7.71 -24.50 0.15
N TYR A 10 -8.51 -24.63 -0.91
CA TYR A 10 -9.08 -25.90 -1.35
C TYR A 10 -8.07 -26.80 -2.06
N LEU A 11 -7.21 -26.24 -2.92
CA LEU A 11 -6.22 -26.99 -3.71
C LEU A 11 -5.04 -27.49 -2.88
N ILE A 12 -4.71 -26.78 -1.79
CA ILE A 12 -3.54 -27.10 -0.96
C ILE A 12 -3.99 -27.25 0.52
N PRO A 13 -4.98 -28.09 0.82
CA PRO A 13 -5.61 -28.10 2.14
C PRO A 13 -4.70 -28.64 3.24
N LEU A 14 -3.71 -29.46 2.91
CA LEU A 14 -3.01 -30.30 3.89
C LEU A 14 -1.51 -30.46 3.64
N HIS A 15 -0.93 -29.71 2.73
CA HIS A 15 0.53 -29.73 2.58
C HIS A 15 1.16 -29.02 3.79
N ASN A 16 1.65 -29.79 4.75
CA ASN A 16 2.16 -29.36 6.05
C ASN A 16 1.14 -28.77 7.04
N GLY A 17 -0.16 -29.14 6.93
CA GLY A 17 -1.19 -28.79 7.91
C GLY A 17 -1.64 -27.33 7.90
N SER A 18 -2.30 -26.89 8.97
CA SER A 18 -2.80 -25.52 9.15
C SER A 18 -1.73 -24.44 9.06
N LEU A 19 -0.47 -24.78 9.27
CA LEU A 19 0.67 -23.87 9.19
C LEU A 19 0.92 -23.32 7.79
N PHE A 20 0.58 -24.07 6.72
CA PHE A 20 0.74 -23.57 5.35
C PHE A 20 -0.13 -22.32 5.09
N MET A 21 -1.41 -22.37 5.47
CA MET A 21 -2.31 -21.22 5.25
C MET A 21 -1.91 -20.00 6.06
N LEU A 22 -1.44 -20.19 7.30
CA LEU A 22 -0.92 -19.10 8.11
C LEU A 22 0.34 -18.49 7.48
N GLY A 23 1.26 -19.35 7.01
CA GLY A 23 2.44 -18.93 6.27
C GLY A 23 2.09 -18.18 4.98
N TYR A 24 1.11 -18.69 4.23
CA TYR A 24 0.63 -18.05 3.01
C TYR A 24 0.05 -16.66 3.29
N ILE A 25 -0.79 -16.52 4.33
CA ILE A 25 -1.38 -15.21 4.71
C ILE A 25 -0.27 -14.22 5.12
N PHE A 26 0.70 -14.66 5.92
CA PHE A 26 1.84 -13.81 6.30
C PHE A 26 2.64 -13.39 5.06
N ASN A 27 3.00 -14.35 4.21
CA ASN A 27 3.71 -14.07 2.96
C ASN A 27 2.91 -13.15 2.04
N PHE A 28 1.58 -13.30 2.00
CA PHE A 28 0.71 -12.44 1.23
C PHE A 28 0.80 -10.98 1.68
N LEU A 29 0.84 -10.73 2.99
CA LEU A 29 1.03 -9.37 3.51
C LEU A 29 2.38 -8.80 3.10
N MET A 30 3.45 -9.58 3.22
CA MET A 30 4.81 -9.17 2.84
C MET A 30 4.94 -8.91 1.33
N VAL A 31 4.48 -9.85 0.51
CA VAL A 31 4.52 -9.72 -0.96
C VAL A 31 3.64 -8.56 -1.42
N SER A 32 2.47 -8.36 -0.78
CA SER A 32 1.58 -7.22 -1.06
C SER A 32 2.27 -5.89 -0.78
N ALA A 33 2.98 -5.77 0.34
CA ALA A 33 3.71 -4.55 0.69
C ALA A 33 4.80 -4.24 -0.35
N VAL A 34 5.61 -5.23 -0.70
CA VAL A 34 6.66 -5.08 -1.73
C VAL A 34 6.05 -4.75 -3.09
N TYR A 35 4.97 -5.45 -3.48
CA TYR A 35 4.27 -5.17 -4.73
C TYR A 35 3.75 -3.73 -4.81
N MET A 36 3.14 -3.24 -3.71
CA MET A 36 2.64 -1.86 -3.64
C MET A 36 3.77 -0.83 -3.75
N ILE A 37 4.92 -1.09 -3.13
CA ILE A 37 6.11 -0.23 -3.23
C ILE A 37 6.59 -0.17 -4.69
N ILE A 38 6.79 -1.33 -5.32
CA ILE A 38 7.23 -1.44 -6.71
C ILE A 38 6.22 -0.74 -7.63
N TYR A 39 4.93 -1.00 -7.46
CA TYR A 39 3.86 -0.39 -8.25
C TYR A 39 3.86 1.14 -8.14
N ALA A 40 4.00 1.66 -6.92
CA ALA A 40 4.08 3.10 -6.68
C ALA A 40 5.32 3.73 -7.35
N VAL A 41 6.47 3.07 -7.26
CA VAL A 41 7.71 3.51 -7.91
C VAL A 41 7.56 3.52 -9.43
N ILE A 42 7.00 2.46 -10.03
CA ILE A 42 6.74 2.38 -11.47
C ILE A 42 5.83 3.54 -11.91
N LEU A 43 4.76 3.83 -11.16
CA LEU A 43 3.90 4.97 -11.45
C LEU A 43 4.64 6.31 -11.44
N GLY A 44 5.56 6.49 -10.49
CA GLY A 44 6.41 7.69 -10.42
C GLY A 44 7.36 7.82 -11.60
N ILE A 45 7.92 6.70 -12.09
CA ILE A 45 8.77 6.68 -13.28
C ILE A 45 7.96 7.01 -14.54
N LEU A 46 6.73 6.46 -14.65
CA LEU A 46 5.85 6.70 -15.78
C LEU A 46 5.25 8.13 -15.79
N ASP A 47 5.05 8.72 -14.63
CA ASP A 47 4.59 10.11 -14.49
C ASP A 47 5.50 10.89 -13.51
N PRO A 48 6.60 11.52 -14.01
CA PRO A 48 7.51 12.28 -13.19
C PRO A 48 6.88 13.46 -12.44
N ARG A 49 5.67 13.90 -12.84
CA ARG A 49 4.91 14.94 -12.15
C ARG A 49 4.57 14.55 -10.72
N LEU A 50 4.44 13.25 -10.43
CA LEU A 50 4.18 12.75 -9.08
C LEU A 50 5.30 13.14 -8.12
N PHE A 51 6.57 13.06 -8.56
CA PHE A 51 7.71 13.50 -7.74
C PHE A 51 7.73 15.00 -7.51
N SER A 52 7.34 15.82 -8.51
CA SER A 52 7.28 17.26 -8.36
C SER A 52 6.21 17.74 -7.35
N LEU A 53 5.23 16.89 -7.05
CA LEU A 53 4.16 17.16 -6.08
C LEU A 53 4.54 16.79 -4.64
N LEU A 54 5.63 16.03 -4.44
CA LEU A 54 6.12 15.64 -3.11
C LEU A 54 6.33 16.82 -2.15
N PRO A 55 7.02 17.91 -2.52
CA PRO A 55 7.24 19.03 -1.60
C PRO A 55 5.94 19.67 -1.14
N LYS A 56 4.93 19.72 -2.02
CA LYS A 56 3.60 20.26 -1.70
C LYS A 56 2.87 19.39 -0.67
N GLU A 57 2.84 18.08 -0.87
CA GLU A 57 2.19 17.15 0.07
C GLU A 57 2.98 17.07 1.38
N PHE A 58 4.31 17.17 1.35
CA PHE A 58 5.15 17.23 2.54
C PHE A 58 4.80 18.45 3.40
N ARG A 59 4.72 19.63 2.78
CA ARG A 59 4.30 20.86 3.47
C ARG A 59 2.91 20.76 4.07
N MET A 60 1.97 20.11 3.38
CA MET A 60 0.60 19.93 3.88
C MET A 60 0.54 18.98 5.08
N ARG A 61 1.49 18.04 5.19
CA ARG A 61 1.56 17.01 6.24
C ARG A 61 2.76 17.20 7.19
N TRP A 62 3.30 18.42 7.26
CA TRP A 62 4.53 18.70 8.00
C TRP A 62 4.44 18.28 9.48
N LYS A 63 3.25 18.37 10.09
CA LYS A 63 3.03 17.95 11.49
C LYS A 63 3.38 16.48 11.72
N VAL A 64 2.98 15.60 10.81
CA VAL A 64 3.31 14.17 10.88
C VAL A 64 4.75 13.93 10.46
N ALA A 65 5.19 14.59 9.36
CA ALA A 65 6.51 14.42 8.80
C ALA A 65 7.63 14.85 9.75
N VAL A 66 7.38 15.82 10.61
CA VAL A 66 8.32 16.29 11.64
C VAL A 66 8.04 15.65 13.00
N GLY A 67 6.76 15.49 13.36
CA GLY A 67 6.33 14.99 14.66
C GLY A 67 6.76 13.54 14.92
N VAL A 68 6.71 12.68 13.90
CA VAL A 68 7.11 11.27 14.07
C VAL A 68 8.62 11.11 14.30
N PRO A 69 9.53 11.74 13.51
CA PRO A 69 10.96 11.71 13.84
C PRO A 69 11.29 12.35 15.18
N LEU A 70 10.61 13.43 15.54
CA LEU A 70 10.82 14.10 16.82
C LEU A 70 10.41 13.20 17.98
N LEU A 71 9.28 12.52 17.88
CA LEU A 71 8.85 11.51 18.84
C LEU A 71 9.86 10.36 18.95
N PHE A 72 10.39 9.89 17.82
CA PHE A 72 11.43 8.86 17.79
C PHE A 72 12.69 9.32 18.53
N ILE A 73 13.14 10.56 18.31
CA ILE A 73 14.31 11.13 19.01
C ILE A 73 14.05 11.19 20.52
N VAL A 74 12.88 11.70 20.92
CA VAL A 74 12.52 11.80 22.36
C VAL A 74 12.51 10.44 23.02
N LEU A 75 11.89 9.43 22.39
CA LEU A 75 11.85 8.07 22.92
C LEU A 75 13.26 7.47 23.00
N SER A 76 14.09 7.69 21.99
CA SER A 76 15.47 7.21 21.95
C SER A 76 16.32 7.83 23.07
N LEU A 77 16.20 9.14 23.27
CA LEU A 77 16.88 9.83 24.38
C LEU A 77 16.40 9.35 25.75
N SER A 78 15.10 9.06 25.88
CA SER A 78 14.55 8.50 27.13
C SER A 78 15.13 7.12 27.44
N ILE A 79 15.25 6.26 26.41
CA ILE A 79 15.87 4.93 26.58
C ILE A 79 17.34 5.06 26.99
N ILE A 80 18.10 5.93 26.35
CA ILE A 80 19.51 6.18 26.68
C ILE A 80 19.63 6.68 28.13
N ALA A 81 18.78 7.63 28.54
CA ALA A 81 18.79 8.16 29.90
C ALA A 81 18.46 7.08 30.95
N PHE A 82 17.55 6.16 30.61
CA PHE A 82 17.17 5.08 31.53
C PHE A 82 18.20 3.94 31.62
N THR A 83 18.79 3.57 30.48
CA THR A 83 19.74 2.43 30.40
C THR A 83 21.19 2.82 30.66
N GLY A 84 21.52 4.10 30.50
CA GLY A 84 22.91 4.59 30.55
C GLY A 84 23.76 4.12 29.34
N GLN A 85 23.17 3.41 28.37
CA GLN A 85 23.89 2.85 27.23
C GLN A 85 23.59 3.66 25.97
N ILE A 86 24.65 4.13 25.32
CA ILE A 86 24.54 4.82 24.02
C ILE A 86 24.89 3.80 22.93
N ILE A 87 23.86 3.25 22.28
CA ILE A 87 24.02 2.34 21.15
C ILE A 87 23.76 3.14 19.85
N ILE A 88 24.82 3.75 19.32
CA ILE A 88 24.72 4.71 18.20
C ILE A 88 24.24 4.02 16.91
N GLU A 89 24.82 2.86 16.57
CA GLU A 89 24.59 2.19 15.30
C GLU A 89 23.12 1.80 15.08
N PRO A 90 22.43 1.05 15.96
CA PRO A 90 21.01 0.75 15.78
C PRO A 90 20.12 2.00 15.86
N LEU A 91 20.53 3.03 16.59
CA LEU A 91 19.77 4.27 16.68
C LEU A 91 19.78 5.03 15.34
N VAL A 92 20.95 5.15 14.71
CA VAL A 92 21.10 5.77 13.40
C VAL A 92 20.34 4.98 12.32
N THR A 93 20.46 3.65 12.34
CA THR A 93 19.79 2.76 11.40
C THR A 93 18.26 2.86 11.55
N ALA A 94 17.73 2.80 12.76
CA ALA A 94 16.31 2.94 13.03
C ALA A 94 15.80 4.36 12.67
N GLY A 95 16.57 5.40 12.96
CA GLY A 95 16.25 6.78 12.58
C GLY A 95 16.17 6.97 11.06
N ALA A 96 17.15 6.42 10.32
CA ALA A 96 17.14 6.43 8.87
C ALA A 96 15.91 5.71 8.29
N LEU A 97 15.55 4.55 8.89
CA LEU A 97 14.37 3.79 8.50
C LEU A 97 13.07 4.60 8.74
N VAL A 98 12.94 5.28 9.88
CA VAL A 98 11.79 6.15 10.18
C VAL A 98 11.65 7.25 9.14
N VAL A 99 12.74 7.92 8.78
CA VAL A 99 12.73 8.98 7.75
C VAL A 99 12.32 8.41 6.39
N LEU A 100 12.87 7.27 6.00
CA LEU A 100 12.54 6.60 4.74
C LEU A 100 11.07 6.20 4.67
N LEU A 101 10.51 5.65 5.75
CA LEU A 101 9.09 5.30 5.84
C LEU A 101 8.18 6.53 5.73
N ILE A 102 8.57 7.67 6.31
CA ILE A 102 7.81 8.92 6.18
C ILE A 102 7.83 9.43 4.74
N ILE A 103 8.99 9.45 4.09
CA ILE A 103 9.11 9.85 2.68
C ILE A 103 8.22 8.96 1.82
N PHE A 104 8.30 7.65 2.02
CA PHE A 104 7.47 6.69 1.30
C PHE A 104 5.97 6.89 1.59
N TRP A 105 5.59 7.13 2.85
CA TRP A 105 4.20 7.41 3.21
C TRP A 105 3.66 8.67 2.53
N VAL A 106 4.44 9.76 2.51
CA VAL A 106 4.05 10.99 1.80
C VAL A 106 3.91 10.72 0.31
N TYR A 107 4.85 9.96 -0.27
CA TYR A 107 4.80 9.57 -1.67
C TYR A 107 3.56 8.72 -2.00
N ALA A 108 3.23 7.75 -1.16
CA ALA A 108 2.02 6.95 -1.30
C ALA A 108 0.75 7.83 -1.31
N LYS A 109 0.73 8.92 -0.52
CA LYS A 109 -0.37 9.89 -0.53
C LYS A 109 -0.42 10.72 -1.81
N VAL A 110 0.73 11.06 -2.41
CA VAL A 110 0.78 11.68 -3.74
C VAL A 110 0.19 10.75 -4.80
N VAL A 111 0.63 9.49 -4.83
CA VAL A 111 0.12 8.47 -5.77
C VAL A 111 -1.39 8.26 -5.60
N GLU A 112 -1.87 8.10 -4.36
CA GLU A 112 -3.30 7.94 -4.06
C GLU A 112 -4.13 9.12 -4.60
N LYS A 113 -3.64 10.34 -4.42
CA LYS A 113 -4.38 11.55 -4.73
C LYS A 113 -4.34 11.93 -6.21
N TYR A 114 -3.20 11.73 -6.87
CA TYR A 114 -2.96 12.25 -8.21
C TYR A 114 -2.89 11.17 -9.29
N ALA A 115 -2.43 9.96 -8.98
CA ALA A 115 -2.36 8.88 -9.94
C ALA A 115 -3.65 8.06 -10.01
N PHE A 116 -4.28 7.78 -8.85
CA PHE A 116 -5.49 6.95 -8.81
C PHE A 116 -6.79 7.72 -9.04
N ARG A 117 -6.76 9.04 -9.06
CA ARG A 117 -7.93 9.87 -9.35
C ARG A 117 -7.85 10.41 -10.75
N LYS A 118 -8.78 9.98 -11.60
CA LYS A 118 -8.87 10.43 -12.99
C LYS A 118 -10.18 11.16 -13.22
N LYS A 119 -10.11 12.39 -13.73
CA LYS A 119 -11.28 13.11 -14.22
C LYS A 119 -11.57 12.65 -15.63
N ILE A 120 -12.70 11.99 -15.82
CA ILE A 120 -13.14 11.48 -17.13
C ILE A 120 -14.44 12.15 -17.57
N PRO A 121 -14.67 12.32 -18.90
CA PRO A 121 -15.96 12.71 -19.41
C PRO A 121 -16.98 11.60 -19.16
N VAL A 122 -18.20 11.96 -18.84
CA VAL A 122 -19.27 11.02 -18.46
C VAL A 122 -19.60 10.03 -19.59
N SER A 123 -19.28 10.38 -20.86
CA SER A 123 -19.40 9.46 -21.99
C SER A 123 -18.54 8.20 -21.84
N LYS A 124 -17.39 8.29 -21.17
CA LYS A 124 -16.47 7.17 -20.91
C LYS A 124 -16.77 6.39 -19.62
N LEU A 125 -17.75 6.84 -18.84
CA LEU A 125 -18.12 6.21 -17.57
C LEU A 125 -18.80 4.86 -17.83
N LYS A 126 -18.35 3.81 -17.13
CA LYS A 126 -18.86 2.43 -17.24
C LYS A 126 -19.45 1.95 -15.93
N ALA A 127 -20.37 1.00 -15.99
CA ALA A 127 -20.80 0.25 -14.81
C ALA A 127 -19.61 -0.51 -14.22
N GLY A 128 -19.47 -0.46 -12.88
CA GLY A 128 -18.32 -1.01 -12.16
C GLY A 128 -17.24 0.03 -11.83
N ASP A 129 -17.23 1.22 -12.48
CA ASP A 129 -16.31 2.29 -12.09
C ASP A 129 -16.61 2.77 -10.67
N VAL A 130 -15.56 3.10 -9.90
CA VAL A 130 -15.69 3.61 -8.54
C VAL A 130 -15.58 5.13 -8.58
N LEU A 131 -16.65 5.82 -8.18
CA LEU A 131 -16.63 7.27 -8.05
C LEU A 131 -15.87 7.69 -6.79
N GLU A 132 -15.22 8.85 -6.83
CA GLU A 132 -14.49 9.42 -5.69
C GLU A 132 -15.32 9.49 -4.40
N LYS A 133 -16.64 9.73 -4.53
CA LYS A 133 -17.58 9.81 -3.39
C LYS A 133 -18.10 8.45 -2.93
N MET A 134 -17.98 7.40 -3.75
CA MET A 134 -18.44 6.05 -3.43
C MET A 134 -17.23 5.16 -3.14
N ILE A 135 -16.94 4.94 -1.86
CA ILE A 135 -15.68 4.32 -1.43
C ILE A 135 -15.69 2.80 -1.54
N TRP A 136 -16.88 2.15 -1.52
CA TRP A 136 -16.97 0.71 -1.29
C TRP A 136 -17.58 -0.11 -2.44
N ARG A 137 -18.16 0.52 -3.45
CA ARG A 137 -18.76 -0.20 -4.57
C ARG A 137 -18.60 0.54 -5.90
N GLY A 138 -18.59 -0.23 -6.99
CA GLY A 138 -18.75 0.32 -8.32
C GLY A 138 -20.19 0.79 -8.57
N ILE A 139 -20.34 1.76 -9.46
CA ILE A 139 -21.66 2.28 -9.87
C ILE A 139 -22.41 1.25 -10.72
N THR A 140 -23.74 1.22 -10.57
CA THR A 140 -24.62 0.39 -11.37
C THR A 140 -24.89 1.02 -12.74
N ALA A 141 -25.45 0.24 -13.69
CA ALA A 141 -25.80 0.73 -15.03
C ALA A 141 -26.84 1.86 -14.98
N ASP A 142 -27.77 1.81 -14.03
CA ASP A 142 -28.80 2.84 -13.90
C ASP A 142 -28.24 4.12 -13.29
N GLU A 143 -27.34 4.03 -12.31
CA GLU A 143 -26.60 5.18 -11.77
C GLU A 143 -25.75 5.85 -12.87
N VAL A 144 -25.16 5.08 -13.79
CA VAL A 144 -24.44 5.64 -14.95
C VAL A 144 -25.38 6.48 -15.82
N LYS A 145 -26.60 5.99 -16.10
CA LYS A 145 -27.59 6.75 -16.89
C LYS A 145 -28.00 8.06 -16.21
N GLU A 146 -28.21 8.00 -14.90
CA GLU A 146 -28.58 9.19 -14.10
C GLU A 146 -27.45 10.23 -14.08
N ILE A 147 -26.22 9.78 -13.85
CA ILE A 147 -25.04 10.66 -13.82
C ILE A 147 -24.81 11.30 -15.19
N ARG A 148 -25.04 10.57 -16.28
CA ARG A 148 -24.94 11.09 -17.65
C ARG A 148 -25.91 12.23 -17.96
N LYS A 149 -27.07 12.25 -17.32
CA LYS A 149 -28.04 13.33 -17.48
C LYS A 149 -27.62 14.62 -16.75
N ASN A 150 -26.93 14.47 -15.63
CA ASN A 150 -26.74 15.58 -14.67
C ASN A 150 -25.32 16.15 -14.66
N LYS A 151 -24.32 15.50 -15.28
CA LYS A 151 -22.91 15.89 -15.22
C LYS A 151 -22.22 15.74 -16.56
N GLN A 152 -21.20 16.58 -16.81
CA GLN A 152 -20.33 16.46 -17.98
C GLN A 152 -19.03 15.69 -17.67
N PHE A 153 -18.52 15.84 -16.45
CA PHE A 153 -17.29 15.19 -15.98
C PHE A 153 -17.50 14.56 -14.61
N VAL A 154 -16.83 13.46 -14.38
CA VAL A 154 -16.78 12.78 -13.06
C VAL A 154 -15.35 12.37 -12.73
N THR A 155 -15.03 12.32 -11.46
CA THR A 155 -13.76 11.78 -10.98
C THR A 155 -14.00 10.33 -10.57
N ILE A 156 -13.30 9.43 -11.24
CA ILE A 156 -13.23 8.01 -10.88
C ILE A 156 -11.97 7.73 -10.06
N LYS A 157 -12.04 6.72 -9.21
CA LYS A 157 -10.89 6.20 -8.47
C LYS A 157 -10.49 4.85 -9.08
N GLU A 158 -9.33 4.81 -9.72
CA GLU A 158 -8.72 3.55 -10.15
C GLU A 158 -8.02 2.89 -8.95
N GLY A 159 -8.22 1.58 -8.80
CA GLY A 159 -7.52 0.78 -7.80
C GLY A 159 -6.24 0.16 -8.35
N VAL A 160 -5.37 -0.28 -7.45
CA VAL A 160 -4.24 -1.14 -7.82
C VAL A 160 -4.76 -2.50 -8.28
N ARG A 161 -4.21 -3.02 -9.36
CA ARG A 161 -4.53 -4.38 -9.83
C ARG A 161 -3.83 -5.39 -8.91
N PHE A 162 -4.55 -5.89 -7.92
CA PHE A 162 -4.00 -6.75 -6.87
C PHE A 162 -3.95 -8.23 -7.23
N VAL A 163 -4.68 -8.64 -8.26
CA VAL A 163 -4.77 -10.05 -8.71
C VAL A 163 -3.41 -10.74 -8.88
N PRO A 164 -2.35 -10.10 -9.43
CA PRO A 164 -1.05 -10.74 -9.58
C PRO A 164 -0.36 -11.12 -8.27
N VAL A 165 -0.73 -10.50 -7.16
CA VAL A 165 -0.11 -10.77 -5.84
C VAL A 165 -0.39 -12.20 -5.38
N PHE A 166 -1.58 -12.73 -5.66
CA PHE A 166 -1.96 -14.09 -5.21
C PHE A 166 -1.06 -15.20 -5.77
N PRO A 167 -0.88 -15.32 -7.10
CA PRO A 167 0.01 -16.34 -7.65
C PRO A 167 1.48 -16.09 -7.29
N ILE A 168 1.94 -14.85 -7.22
CA ILE A 168 3.30 -14.54 -6.77
C ILE A 168 3.51 -15.04 -5.34
N THR A 169 2.58 -14.75 -4.43
CA THR A 169 2.64 -15.23 -3.05
C THR A 169 2.65 -16.75 -2.97
N LEU A 170 1.84 -17.42 -3.81
CA LEU A 170 1.79 -18.88 -3.84
C LEU A 170 3.15 -19.45 -4.23
N VAL A 171 3.77 -18.93 -5.29
CA VAL A 171 5.11 -19.36 -5.72
C VAL A 171 6.14 -19.10 -4.62
N VAL A 172 6.13 -17.93 -4.00
CA VAL A 172 7.04 -17.59 -2.89
C VAL A 172 6.85 -18.55 -1.72
N THR A 173 5.60 -18.86 -1.36
CA THR A 173 5.31 -19.77 -0.24
C THR A 173 5.73 -21.21 -0.54
N LEU A 174 5.58 -21.68 -1.78
CA LEU A 174 6.00 -23.01 -2.18
C LEU A 174 7.53 -23.15 -2.24
N LEU A 175 8.26 -22.10 -2.65
CA LEU A 175 9.71 -22.14 -2.78
C LEU A 175 10.45 -21.91 -1.46
N TYR A 176 9.98 -20.99 -0.64
CA TYR A 176 10.67 -20.51 0.56
C TYR A 176 9.95 -20.88 1.87
N GLY A 177 8.75 -21.45 1.78
CA GLY A 177 7.93 -21.70 2.97
C GLY A 177 7.42 -20.41 3.59
N ASN A 178 7.38 -20.36 4.92
CA ASN A 178 6.95 -19.18 5.65
C ASN A 178 8.11 -18.19 5.82
N LEU A 179 8.04 -17.05 5.13
CA LEU A 179 9.06 -16.00 5.17
C LEU A 179 9.32 -15.46 6.59
N PHE A 180 8.35 -15.55 7.49
CA PHE A 180 8.56 -15.17 8.88
C PHE A 180 9.72 -15.93 9.51
N PHE A 181 9.76 -17.25 9.34
CA PHE A 181 10.86 -18.06 9.87
C PHE A 181 12.16 -17.87 9.10
N VAL A 182 12.09 -17.61 7.79
CA VAL A 182 13.30 -17.32 6.98
C VAL A 182 13.96 -16.00 7.37
N LEU A 183 13.17 -15.01 7.83
CA LEU A 183 13.70 -13.69 8.25
C LEU A 183 14.22 -13.69 9.68
N LEU A 184 13.74 -14.60 10.52
CA LEU A 184 14.18 -14.67 11.92
C LEU A 184 15.37 -15.63 12.14
N GLY A 185 15.78 -16.38 11.11
CA GLY A 185 16.99 -17.17 11.11
C GLY A 185 16.96 -18.54 11.47
#